data_7e4fdd9c61ce0f31d850ab8081eba0a6
#
_entry.id   7e4fdd9c61ce0f31d850ab8081eba0a6
#
_cell.length_a   1.000
_cell.length_b   1.000
_cell.length_c   1.000
_cell.angle_alpha   90.00
_cell.angle_beta   90.00
_cell.angle_gamma   90.00
#
_symmetry.space_group_name_H-M   'P 1'
#
loop_
_entity.id
_entity.type
_entity.pdbx_description
1 polymer ?
#
loop_
_entity_poly.entity_id
_entity_poly.type
_entity_poly.pdbx_seq_one_letter_code
_entity_poly.pdbx_strand_id
1 'polypeptide(L)'
;MAHKRVYLIRHAVTAGNEKRRYVGCRTDEALSAVGIRETLARKAYYEDLLGDDKDFLGENRERQKLHFYVSPLKRAMETAEILFDDPEITRVPDFMEIDFGAFEGKDHAELAGNPLYQQWIDSNGTLPFPGGEDRDSFVKRSLHGFYEVLADLSVDETAVIVCHGGTLMAILSELTGREYFDFMVGNLEGYRLDLEMGHEGILDVSYSRIGDRDPA
;
A
#
# COMPACT_ATOMS: atom_id res chain seq x y z
N MET A 1 25.10 3.60 -11.01
CA MET A 1 24.04 3.62 -10.00
C MET A 1 22.89 2.81 -10.53
N ALA A 2 22.25 1.98 -9.73
CA ALA A 2 21.11 1.19 -10.17
C ALA A 2 19.83 1.96 -9.86
N HIS A 3 18.84 1.88 -10.74
CA HIS A 3 17.53 2.47 -10.51
C HIS A 3 16.50 1.36 -10.34
N LYS A 4 15.57 1.53 -9.39
CA LYS A 4 14.46 0.61 -9.18
C LYS A 4 13.16 1.38 -9.16
N ARG A 5 12.12 0.80 -9.75
CA ARG A 5 10.78 1.37 -9.74
C ARG A 5 9.84 0.51 -8.92
N VAL A 6 9.04 1.14 -8.08
CA VAL A 6 8.04 0.48 -7.24
C VAL A 6 6.71 1.20 -7.34
N TYR A 7 5.65 0.47 -7.60
CA TYR A 7 4.28 0.94 -7.47
C TYR A 7 3.70 0.43 -6.15
N LEU A 8 3.26 1.35 -5.29
CA LEU A 8 2.54 1.04 -4.05
C LEU A 8 1.06 1.35 -4.29
N ILE A 9 0.18 0.35 -4.20
CA ILE A 9 -1.25 0.48 -4.49
C ILE A 9 -2.05 0.05 -3.28
N ARG A 10 -2.97 0.90 -2.81
CA ARG A 10 -3.94 0.53 -1.78
C ARG A 10 -5.04 -0.35 -2.38
N HIS A 11 -5.38 -1.44 -1.69
CA HIS A 11 -6.46 -2.34 -2.07
C HIS A 11 -7.78 -1.61 -2.36
N ALA A 12 -8.68 -2.24 -3.11
CA ALA A 12 -10.02 -1.74 -3.44
C ALA A 12 -10.98 -1.77 -2.24
N VAL A 13 -12.15 -1.21 -2.42
CA VAL A 13 -13.16 -1.00 -1.37
C VAL A 13 -13.71 -2.32 -0.83
N THR A 14 -13.79 -2.41 0.51
CA THR A 14 -14.45 -3.49 1.25
C THR A 14 -15.74 -3.00 1.92
N ALA A 15 -16.56 -3.91 2.42
CA ALA A 15 -17.77 -3.54 3.17
C ALA A 15 -17.45 -2.72 4.44
N GLY A 16 -16.31 -2.98 5.08
CA GLY A 16 -15.83 -2.21 6.22
C GLY A 16 -15.42 -0.77 5.81
N ASN A 17 -14.76 -0.62 4.65
CA ASN A 17 -14.41 0.70 4.13
C ASN A 17 -15.66 1.54 3.81
N GLU A 18 -16.69 0.96 3.20
CA GLU A 18 -17.97 1.65 2.95
C GLU A 18 -18.60 2.19 4.23
N LYS A 19 -18.44 1.46 5.33
CA LYS A 19 -18.94 1.81 6.66
C LYS A 19 -17.93 2.64 7.47
N ARG A 20 -16.80 3.02 6.90
CA ARG A 20 -15.72 3.79 7.55
C ARG A 20 -15.21 3.14 8.85
N ARG A 21 -15.13 1.80 8.86
CA ARG A 21 -14.63 1.02 10.00
C ARG A 21 -13.10 0.90 9.97
N TYR A 22 -12.53 0.72 11.14
CA TYR A 22 -11.14 0.29 11.26
C TYR A 22 -11.03 -1.17 10.81
N VAL A 23 -10.45 -1.40 9.63
CA VAL A 23 -10.30 -2.73 9.02
C VAL A 23 -8.81 -3.04 8.94
N GLY A 24 -8.29 -3.65 9.98
CA GLY A 24 -6.87 -3.98 10.12
C GLY A 24 -6.53 -5.42 9.74
N CYS A 25 -5.51 -5.96 10.40
CA CYS A 25 -5.04 -7.32 10.10
C CYS A 25 -5.91 -8.42 10.67
N ARG A 26 -6.73 -8.14 11.69
CA ARG A 26 -7.64 -9.15 12.28
C ARG A 26 -8.89 -9.39 11.44
N THR A 27 -9.21 -8.45 10.55
CA THR A 27 -10.40 -8.51 9.68
C THR A 27 -9.97 -8.85 8.27
N ASP A 28 -10.12 -10.12 7.89
CA ASP A 28 -9.78 -10.60 6.54
C ASP A 28 -11.03 -10.69 5.66
N GLU A 29 -11.61 -9.52 5.36
CA GLU A 29 -12.78 -9.42 4.48
C GLU A 29 -12.38 -9.33 2.99
N ALA A 30 -13.25 -9.84 2.13
CA ALA A 30 -13.16 -9.73 0.68
C ALA A 30 -13.54 -8.31 0.20
N LEU A 31 -13.34 -8.04 -1.07
CA LEU A 31 -13.84 -6.84 -1.72
C LEU A 31 -15.38 -6.80 -1.69
N SER A 32 -15.94 -5.61 -1.56
CA SER A 32 -17.37 -5.41 -1.73
C SER A 32 -17.76 -5.45 -3.21
N ALA A 33 -19.05 -5.55 -3.51
CA ALA A 33 -19.53 -5.45 -4.88
C ALA A 33 -19.16 -4.11 -5.54
N VAL A 34 -19.07 -3.04 -4.73
CA VAL A 34 -18.58 -1.73 -5.18
C VAL A 34 -17.09 -1.84 -5.50
N GLY A 35 -16.30 -2.42 -4.59
CA GLY A 35 -14.86 -2.60 -4.77
C GLY A 35 -14.52 -3.39 -6.03
N ILE A 36 -15.18 -4.52 -6.27
CA ILE A 36 -14.99 -5.33 -7.49
C ILE A 36 -15.26 -4.50 -8.74
N ARG A 37 -16.40 -3.79 -8.78
CA ARG A 37 -16.78 -2.96 -9.93
C ARG A 37 -15.78 -1.82 -10.19
N GLU A 38 -15.34 -1.13 -9.12
CA GLU A 38 -14.35 -0.05 -9.24
C GLU A 38 -12.99 -0.58 -9.68
N THR A 39 -12.58 -1.76 -9.21
CA THR A 39 -11.33 -2.40 -9.63
C THR A 39 -11.35 -2.74 -11.11
N LEU A 40 -12.43 -3.34 -11.60
CA LEU A 40 -12.61 -3.62 -13.03
C LEU A 40 -12.59 -2.34 -13.89
N ALA A 41 -13.21 -1.27 -13.42
CA ALA A 41 -13.20 0.02 -14.13
C ALA A 41 -11.81 0.68 -14.19
N ARG A 42 -10.93 0.37 -13.23
CA ARG A 42 -9.55 0.90 -13.15
C ARG A 42 -8.51 0.05 -13.87
N LYS A 43 -8.88 -1.13 -14.33
CA LYS A 43 -7.95 -2.08 -14.94
C LYS A 43 -7.17 -1.47 -16.10
N ALA A 44 -7.87 -0.89 -17.08
CA ALA A 44 -7.23 -0.26 -18.23
C ALA A 44 -6.25 0.86 -17.85
N TYR A 45 -6.58 1.67 -16.84
CA TYR A 45 -5.67 2.69 -16.31
C TYR A 45 -4.36 2.10 -15.80
N TYR A 46 -4.43 1.00 -15.02
CA TYR A 46 -3.23 0.37 -14.47
C TYR A 46 -2.44 -0.40 -15.53
N GLU A 47 -3.11 -0.99 -16.52
CA GLU A 47 -2.44 -1.60 -17.68
C GLU A 47 -1.65 -0.55 -18.48
N ASP A 48 -2.24 0.60 -18.76
CA ASP A 48 -1.57 1.72 -19.44
C ASP A 48 -0.40 2.25 -18.61
N LEU A 49 -0.62 2.50 -17.30
CA LEU A 49 0.39 3.01 -16.38
C LEU A 49 1.63 2.12 -16.31
N LEU A 50 1.44 0.80 -16.25
CA LEU A 50 2.54 -0.17 -16.21
C LEU A 50 3.12 -0.43 -17.61
N GLY A 51 2.35 -0.19 -18.68
CA GLY A 51 2.79 -0.31 -20.06
C GLY A 51 3.60 0.88 -20.58
N ASP A 52 3.35 2.09 -20.04
CA ASP A 52 4.00 3.34 -20.46
C ASP A 52 5.40 3.54 -19.88
N ASP A 53 5.87 2.65 -18.99
CA ASP A 53 7.21 2.69 -18.41
C ASP A 53 8.36 2.49 -19.44
N LYS A 54 8.03 2.59 -20.72
CA LYS A 54 8.95 2.45 -21.86
C LYS A 54 10.11 3.45 -21.85
N ASP A 55 9.92 4.61 -21.20
CA ASP A 55 10.93 5.68 -21.19
C ASP A 55 12.00 5.49 -20.10
N PHE A 56 11.75 4.61 -19.10
CA PHE A 56 12.69 4.39 -18.00
C PHE A 56 13.88 3.50 -18.40
N LEU A 57 13.74 2.64 -19.42
CA LEU A 57 14.66 1.54 -19.72
C LEU A 57 15.53 1.73 -20.96
N GLY A 58 15.49 2.89 -21.66
CA GLY A 58 16.29 3.11 -22.87
C GLY A 58 15.91 2.19 -24.05
N GLU A 59 16.76 2.17 -25.11
CA GLU A 59 16.49 1.51 -26.40
C GLU A 59 16.55 -0.04 -26.41
N ASN A 60 16.99 -0.68 -25.33
CA ASN A 60 17.12 -2.15 -25.24
C ASN A 60 15.88 -2.77 -24.55
N ARG A 61 14.84 -2.97 -25.30
CA ARG A 61 13.51 -3.44 -24.87
C ARG A 61 13.35 -4.95 -24.98
N GLU A 62 13.89 -5.70 -24.06
CA GLU A 62 13.23 -6.93 -23.64
C GLU A 62 12.17 -6.55 -22.59
N ARG A 63 10.95 -7.13 -22.66
CA ARG A 63 9.79 -6.83 -21.81
C ARG A 63 10.23 -6.58 -20.37
N GLN A 64 9.95 -5.37 -19.84
CA GLN A 64 10.09 -5.10 -18.41
C GLN A 64 9.43 -6.21 -17.61
N LYS A 65 10.18 -6.82 -16.72
CA LYS A 65 9.65 -7.88 -15.87
C LYS A 65 8.99 -7.23 -14.66
N LEU A 66 7.67 -7.40 -14.54
CA LEU A 66 6.89 -6.96 -13.41
C LEU A 66 6.83 -8.08 -12.36
N HIS A 67 7.10 -7.74 -11.13
CA HIS A 67 6.98 -8.61 -9.97
C HIS A 67 5.87 -8.12 -9.05
N PHE A 68 4.96 -9.01 -8.69
CA PHE A 68 3.81 -8.66 -7.88
C PHE A 68 3.99 -9.16 -6.44
N TYR A 69 4.07 -8.22 -5.50
CA TYR A 69 4.18 -8.48 -4.07
C TYR A 69 2.90 -8.00 -3.39
N VAL A 70 2.24 -8.87 -2.66
CA VAL A 70 0.89 -8.56 -2.18
C VAL A 70 0.75 -8.92 -0.70
N SER A 71 0.08 -8.05 0.06
CA SER A 71 -0.39 -8.40 1.39
C SER A 71 -1.24 -9.68 1.34
N PRO A 72 -1.07 -10.64 2.26
CA PRO A 72 -1.84 -11.88 2.24
C PRO A 72 -3.33 -11.72 2.54
N LEU A 73 -3.80 -10.53 2.94
CA LEU A 73 -5.21 -10.28 3.23
C LEU A 73 -6.04 -10.30 1.93
N LYS A 74 -7.22 -10.92 1.98
CA LYS A 74 -8.09 -11.17 0.81
C LYS A 74 -8.33 -9.94 -0.04
N ARG A 75 -8.65 -8.79 0.57
CA ARG A 75 -8.90 -7.54 -0.15
C ARG A 75 -7.72 -7.09 -1.03
N ALA A 76 -6.48 -7.32 -0.59
CA ALA A 76 -5.29 -6.99 -1.38
C ALA A 76 -5.07 -8.04 -2.48
N MET A 77 -5.23 -9.32 -2.16
CA MET A 77 -5.12 -10.41 -3.11
C MET A 77 -6.13 -10.26 -4.25
N GLU A 78 -7.42 -10.14 -3.94
CA GLU A 78 -8.49 -9.97 -4.93
C GLU A 78 -8.30 -8.69 -5.78
N THR A 79 -7.76 -7.62 -5.19
CA THR A 79 -7.43 -6.40 -5.94
C THR A 79 -6.36 -6.68 -6.99
N ALA A 80 -5.28 -7.37 -6.63
CA ALA A 80 -4.19 -7.70 -7.54
C ALA A 80 -4.66 -8.66 -8.65
N GLU A 81 -5.40 -9.71 -8.29
CA GLU A 81 -5.95 -10.69 -9.23
C GLU A 81 -6.84 -10.04 -10.29
N ILE A 82 -7.72 -9.10 -9.90
CA ILE A 82 -8.61 -8.41 -10.82
C ILE A 82 -7.88 -7.37 -11.69
N LEU A 83 -6.95 -6.58 -11.12
CA LEU A 83 -6.24 -5.55 -11.87
C LEU A 83 -5.30 -6.12 -12.92
N PHE A 84 -4.66 -7.26 -12.63
CA PHE A 84 -3.51 -7.75 -13.40
C PHE A 84 -3.70 -9.15 -14.00
N ASP A 85 -4.95 -9.63 -14.15
CA ASP A 85 -5.28 -10.93 -14.76
C ASP A 85 -4.55 -12.12 -14.15
N ASP A 86 -4.78 -12.38 -12.86
CA ASP A 86 -4.20 -13.50 -12.12
C ASP A 86 -2.66 -13.56 -12.23
N PRO A 87 -1.94 -12.52 -11.81
CA PRO A 87 -0.48 -12.48 -11.90
C PRO A 87 0.16 -13.51 -10.96
N GLU A 88 1.41 -13.88 -11.25
CA GLU A 88 2.20 -14.62 -10.27
C GLU A 88 2.51 -13.72 -9.06
N ILE A 89 1.94 -14.06 -7.90
CA ILE A 89 1.98 -13.23 -6.69
C ILE A 89 2.94 -13.81 -5.65
N THR A 90 3.87 -12.99 -5.18
CA THR A 90 4.61 -13.21 -3.93
C THR A 90 3.88 -12.58 -2.76
N ARG A 91 3.43 -13.40 -1.80
CA ARG A 91 2.75 -12.91 -0.60
C ARG A 91 3.76 -12.41 0.42
N VAL A 92 3.60 -11.18 0.89
CA VAL A 92 4.47 -10.55 1.88
C VAL A 92 3.70 -10.27 3.17
N PRO A 93 3.84 -11.09 4.22
CA PRO A 93 3.12 -10.91 5.49
C PRO A 93 3.37 -9.56 6.16
N ASP A 94 4.55 -8.98 5.99
CA ASP A 94 4.91 -7.68 6.53
C ASP A 94 4.10 -6.52 5.94
N PHE A 95 3.41 -6.74 4.82
CA PHE A 95 2.49 -5.76 4.22
C PHE A 95 1.05 -5.85 4.75
N MET A 96 0.73 -6.71 5.71
CA MET A 96 -0.58 -6.66 6.36
C MET A 96 -0.84 -5.30 7.00
N GLU A 97 -2.12 -4.87 7.01
CA GLU A 97 -2.52 -3.63 7.67
C GLU A 97 -2.23 -3.70 9.18
N ILE A 98 -2.14 -2.55 9.82
CA ILE A 98 -1.90 -2.45 11.26
C ILE A 98 -3.00 -3.17 12.06
N ASP A 99 -2.63 -3.74 13.20
CA ASP A 99 -3.57 -4.30 14.16
C ASP A 99 -4.24 -3.18 14.98
N PHE A 100 -5.50 -2.87 14.66
CA PHE A 100 -6.27 -1.84 15.36
C PHE A 100 -6.77 -2.28 16.75
N GLY A 101 -6.46 -3.49 17.20
CA GLY A 101 -6.79 -3.97 18.54
C GLY A 101 -8.26 -3.84 18.89
N ALA A 102 -8.56 -3.14 20.00
CA ALA A 102 -9.93 -2.92 20.47
C ALA A 102 -10.80 -2.03 19.56
N PHE A 103 -10.19 -1.34 18.58
CA PHE A 103 -10.92 -0.51 17.62
C PHE A 103 -11.31 -1.27 16.35
N GLU A 104 -10.76 -2.47 16.16
CA GLU A 104 -11.03 -3.31 15.00
C GLU A 104 -12.53 -3.52 14.76
N GLY A 105 -12.97 -3.34 13.51
CA GLY A 105 -14.35 -3.52 13.08
C GLY A 105 -15.33 -2.43 13.52
N LYS A 106 -14.89 -1.39 14.23
CA LYS A 106 -15.73 -0.28 14.71
C LYS A 106 -15.51 0.97 13.85
N ASP A 107 -16.53 1.80 13.80
CA ASP A 107 -16.46 3.14 13.21
C ASP A 107 -16.28 4.22 14.29
N HIS A 108 -16.11 5.48 13.83
CA HIS A 108 -15.93 6.62 14.73
C HIS A 108 -17.14 6.83 15.67
N ALA A 109 -18.35 6.57 15.20
CA ALA A 109 -19.57 6.77 16.02
C ALA A 109 -19.66 5.71 17.13
N GLU A 110 -19.30 4.46 16.83
CA GLU A 110 -19.25 3.34 17.79
C GLU A 110 -18.12 3.55 18.84
N LEU A 111 -17.06 4.27 18.47
CA LEU A 111 -15.93 4.59 19.35
C LEU A 111 -16.12 5.93 20.10
N ALA A 112 -17.11 6.75 19.73
CA ALA A 112 -17.38 8.02 20.38
C ALA A 112 -17.66 7.80 21.88
N GLY A 113 -17.02 8.63 22.73
CA GLY A 113 -17.12 8.53 24.18
C GLY A 113 -16.26 7.43 24.84
N ASN A 114 -15.52 6.66 24.05
CA ASN A 114 -14.52 5.74 24.60
C ASN A 114 -13.26 6.53 25.02
N PRO A 115 -12.86 6.53 26.31
CA PRO A 115 -11.71 7.30 26.77
C PRO A 115 -10.39 6.91 26.10
N LEU A 116 -10.17 5.64 25.77
CA LEU A 116 -8.97 5.17 25.09
C LEU A 116 -8.94 5.66 23.65
N TYR A 117 -10.09 5.74 23.00
CA TYR A 117 -10.18 6.28 21.66
C TYR A 117 -9.89 7.78 21.64
N GLN A 118 -10.43 8.53 22.61
CA GLN A 118 -10.13 9.97 22.73
C GLN A 118 -8.64 10.22 22.98
N GLN A 119 -8.01 9.46 23.89
CA GLN A 119 -6.57 9.55 24.13
C GLN A 119 -5.75 9.26 22.88
N TRP A 120 -6.15 8.27 22.09
CA TRP A 120 -5.50 7.95 20.83
C TRP A 120 -5.63 9.09 19.81
N ILE A 121 -6.80 9.69 19.67
CA ILE A 121 -7.03 10.88 18.82
C ILE A 121 -6.16 12.06 19.29
N ASP A 122 -6.18 12.37 20.60
CA ASP A 122 -5.43 13.49 21.18
C ASP A 122 -3.91 13.33 21.02
N SER A 123 -3.44 12.09 20.92
CA SER A 123 -2.04 11.78 20.63
C SER A 123 -1.67 11.92 19.14
N ASN A 124 -2.61 12.30 18.27
CA ASN A 124 -2.43 12.26 16.82
C ASN A 124 -2.04 10.85 16.32
N GLY A 125 -2.62 9.81 16.94
CA GLY A 125 -2.39 8.40 16.60
C GLY A 125 -0.97 7.91 16.89
N THR A 126 -0.23 8.53 17.81
CA THR A 126 1.11 8.06 18.23
C THR A 126 1.04 7.01 19.33
N LEU A 127 -0.04 6.98 20.11
CA LEU A 127 -0.23 5.93 21.11
C LEU A 127 -0.55 4.58 20.44
N PRO A 128 -0.12 3.45 21.06
CA PRO A 128 -0.50 2.13 20.61
C PRO A 128 -2.03 1.93 20.56
N PHE A 129 -2.51 1.15 19.61
CA PHE A 129 -3.90 0.70 19.64
C PHE A 129 -4.12 -0.23 20.85
N PRO A 130 -5.18 -0.03 21.65
CA PRO A 130 -5.41 -0.85 22.84
C PRO A 130 -5.52 -2.34 22.49
N GLY A 131 -4.57 -3.16 22.95
CA GLY A 131 -4.49 -4.59 22.61
C GLY A 131 -4.18 -4.88 21.14
N GLY A 132 -3.67 -3.89 20.41
CA GLY A 132 -3.20 -3.97 19.04
C GLY A 132 -1.73 -3.63 18.89
N GLU A 133 -1.35 -3.12 17.73
CA GLU A 133 0.01 -2.80 17.35
C GLU A 133 0.33 -1.33 17.65
N ASP A 134 1.57 -1.03 18.00
CA ASP A 134 2.09 0.34 18.01
C ASP A 134 2.60 0.74 16.63
N ARG A 135 2.65 2.06 16.38
CA ARG A 135 3.08 2.61 15.10
C ARG A 135 4.52 2.22 14.74
N ASP A 136 5.43 2.25 15.72
CA ASP A 136 6.84 1.99 15.45
C ASP A 136 7.08 0.54 15.02
N SER A 137 6.42 -0.41 15.66
CA SER A 137 6.47 -1.84 15.29
C SER A 137 5.89 -2.05 13.90
N PHE A 138 4.75 -1.41 13.60
CA PHE A 138 4.11 -1.46 12.29
C PHE A 138 5.01 -0.90 11.19
N VAL A 139 5.60 0.28 11.41
CA VAL A 139 6.52 0.92 10.47
C VAL A 139 7.73 0.04 10.22
N LYS A 140 8.35 -0.51 11.28
CA LYS A 140 9.52 -1.38 11.15
C LYS A 140 9.25 -2.61 10.31
N ARG A 141 8.11 -3.33 10.53
CA ARG A 141 7.80 -4.50 9.71
C ARG A 141 7.45 -4.13 8.27
N SER A 142 6.72 -3.03 8.06
CA SER A 142 6.39 -2.57 6.71
C SER A 142 7.65 -2.22 5.90
N LEU A 143 8.62 -1.56 6.53
CA LEU A 143 9.93 -1.29 5.93
C LEU A 143 10.75 -2.57 5.71
N HIS A 144 10.73 -3.50 6.66
CA HIS A 144 11.42 -4.78 6.48
C HIS A 144 10.92 -5.47 5.21
N GLY A 145 9.61 -5.64 5.04
CA GLY A 145 9.04 -6.21 3.83
C GLY A 145 9.38 -5.43 2.56
N PHE A 146 9.43 -4.09 2.64
CA PHE A 146 9.80 -3.25 1.52
C PHE A 146 11.28 -3.46 1.10
N TYR A 147 12.20 -3.51 2.06
CA TYR A 147 13.60 -3.76 1.75
C TYR A 147 13.86 -5.18 1.23
N GLU A 148 13.14 -6.19 1.72
CA GLU A 148 13.18 -7.55 1.17
C GLU A 148 12.73 -7.57 -0.29
N VAL A 149 11.66 -6.85 -0.64
CA VAL A 149 11.23 -6.68 -2.05
C VAL A 149 12.32 -6.00 -2.87
N LEU A 150 12.95 -4.94 -2.36
CA LEU A 150 14.05 -4.29 -3.09
C LEU A 150 15.26 -5.20 -3.26
N ALA A 151 15.55 -6.07 -2.30
CA ALA A 151 16.66 -7.03 -2.39
C ALA A 151 16.39 -8.13 -3.44
N ASP A 152 15.14 -8.53 -3.62
CA ASP A 152 14.72 -9.54 -4.61
C ASP A 152 14.73 -9.01 -6.06
N LEU A 153 14.52 -7.69 -6.24
CA LEU A 153 14.52 -7.07 -7.57
C LEU A 153 15.92 -6.92 -8.15
N SER A 154 16.08 -7.35 -9.41
CA SER A 154 17.25 -7.00 -10.21
C SER A 154 17.20 -5.53 -10.68
N VAL A 155 18.27 -5.07 -11.30
CA VAL A 155 18.30 -3.78 -12.01
C VAL A 155 17.34 -3.86 -13.18
N ASP A 156 16.58 -2.79 -13.43
CA ASP A 156 15.59 -2.68 -14.50
C ASP A 156 14.35 -3.56 -14.35
N GLU A 157 14.11 -4.14 -13.15
CA GLU A 157 12.84 -4.79 -12.82
C GLU A 157 11.95 -3.82 -12.00
N THR A 158 10.64 -3.99 -12.12
CA THR A 158 9.65 -3.17 -11.42
C THR A 158 8.84 -4.01 -10.43
N ALA A 159 8.71 -3.53 -9.20
CA ALA A 159 7.77 -4.10 -8.24
C ALA A 159 6.40 -3.41 -8.31
N VAL A 160 5.36 -4.21 -8.28
CA VAL A 160 3.98 -3.76 -8.03
C VAL A 160 3.55 -4.33 -6.68
N ILE A 161 3.37 -3.45 -5.70
CA ILE A 161 3.00 -3.81 -4.33
C ILE A 161 1.54 -3.45 -4.09
N VAL A 162 0.68 -4.43 -3.83
CA VAL A 162 -0.71 -4.19 -3.43
C VAL A 162 -0.86 -4.43 -1.94
N CYS A 163 -1.18 -3.38 -1.20
CA CYS A 163 -1.22 -3.41 0.25
C CYS A 163 -2.31 -2.47 0.83
N HIS A 164 -2.07 -1.79 1.93
CA HIS A 164 -3.07 -1.04 2.70
C HIS A 164 -2.65 0.40 2.90
N GLY A 165 -3.60 1.25 3.33
CA GLY A 165 -3.35 2.67 3.57
C GLY A 165 -2.26 2.92 4.60
N GLY A 166 -2.30 2.20 5.73
CA GLY A 166 -1.27 2.29 6.76
C GLY A 166 0.11 1.88 6.26
N THR A 167 0.19 0.79 5.49
CA THR A 167 1.45 0.29 4.93
C THR A 167 2.10 1.32 3.98
N LEU A 168 1.31 1.96 3.11
CA LEU A 168 1.82 3.03 2.24
C LEU A 168 2.36 4.21 3.07
N MET A 169 1.56 4.67 4.05
CA MET A 169 1.97 5.77 4.93
C MET A 169 3.26 5.43 5.69
N ALA A 170 3.38 4.20 6.19
CA ALA A 170 4.57 3.74 6.92
C ALA A 170 5.83 3.79 6.05
N ILE A 171 5.77 3.22 4.85
CA ILE A 171 6.91 3.16 3.93
C ILE A 171 7.31 4.58 3.49
N LEU A 172 6.36 5.38 3.03
CA LEU A 172 6.64 6.68 2.44
C LEU A 172 7.09 7.72 3.46
N SER A 173 6.54 7.73 4.67
CA SER A 173 7.00 8.66 5.72
C SER A 173 8.47 8.45 6.07
N GLU A 174 8.91 7.20 6.20
CA GLU A 174 10.31 6.89 6.50
C GLU A 174 11.27 7.17 5.33
N LEU A 175 10.87 6.81 4.11
CA LEU A 175 11.70 7.06 2.93
C LEU A 175 11.90 8.55 2.63
N THR A 176 10.93 9.39 2.98
CA THR A 176 10.92 10.81 2.61
C THR A 176 11.18 11.75 3.79
N GLY A 177 11.10 11.26 5.02
CA GLY A 177 11.18 12.08 6.25
C GLY A 177 9.98 13.01 6.45
N ARG A 178 8.86 12.80 5.75
CA ARG A 178 7.63 13.60 5.87
C ARG A 178 6.67 12.99 6.89
N GLU A 179 5.63 13.76 7.25
CA GLU A 179 4.62 13.33 8.20
C GLU A 179 3.83 12.12 7.70
N TYR A 180 3.56 11.16 8.58
CA TYR A 180 2.90 9.89 8.27
C TYR A 180 1.59 10.07 7.50
N PHE A 181 0.74 10.99 7.93
CA PHE A 181 -0.57 11.22 7.30
C PHE A 181 -0.55 12.02 5.99
N ASP A 182 0.62 12.57 5.59
CA ASP A 182 0.78 13.23 4.29
C ASP A 182 0.57 12.28 3.12
N PHE A 183 0.75 10.97 3.36
CA PHE A 183 0.65 9.92 2.35
C PHE A 183 -0.69 9.19 2.34
N MET A 184 -1.73 9.77 2.95
CA MET A 184 -3.06 9.17 2.93
C MET A 184 -3.63 9.14 1.51
N VAL A 185 -4.12 7.98 1.08
CA VAL A 185 -4.72 7.75 -0.24
C VAL A 185 -6.06 7.04 -0.13
N GLY A 186 -6.91 7.21 -1.14
CA GLY A 186 -8.15 6.44 -1.30
C GLY A 186 -7.88 4.98 -1.73
N ASN A 187 -8.94 4.18 -1.77
CA ASN A 187 -8.86 2.83 -2.33
C ASN A 187 -8.55 2.90 -3.84
N LEU A 188 -7.73 1.98 -4.34
CA LEU A 188 -7.21 1.98 -5.71
C LEU A 188 -6.42 3.24 -6.08
N GLU A 189 -5.84 3.91 -5.11
CA GLU A 189 -4.86 4.97 -5.28
C GLU A 189 -3.53 4.52 -4.66
N GLY A 190 -2.47 5.24 -4.97
CA GLY A 190 -1.15 4.92 -4.44
C GLY A 190 -0.06 5.85 -4.92
N TYR A 191 1.15 5.30 -4.99
CA TYR A 191 2.33 6.06 -5.40
C TYR A 191 3.22 5.22 -6.31
N ARG A 192 3.81 5.88 -7.31
CA ARG A 192 4.99 5.41 -8.02
C ARG A 192 6.22 5.96 -7.33
N LEU A 193 7.18 5.11 -7.05
CA LEU A 193 8.49 5.46 -6.52
C LEU A 193 9.55 5.16 -7.55
N ASP A 194 10.44 6.11 -7.79
CA ASP A 194 11.67 5.91 -8.54
C ASP A 194 12.84 6.06 -7.56
N LEU A 195 13.59 4.99 -7.35
CA LEU A 195 14.62 4.85 -6.34
C LEU A 195 16.01 4.83 -6.98
N GLU A 196 16.89 5.70 -6.53
CA GLU A 196 18.32 5.63 -6.86
C GLU A 196 19.04 4.79 -5.79
N MET A 197 19.70 3.70 -6.23
CA MET A 197 20.32 2.72 -5.34
C MET A 197 21.83 2.87 -5.32
N GLY A 198 22.40 2.99 -4.11
CA GLY A 198 23.84 2.94 -3.87
C GLY A 198 24.28 1.59 -3.29
N HIS A 199 25.56 1.50 -2.92
CA HIS A 199 26.13 0.29 -2.32
C HIS A 199 25.57 -0.02 -0.92
N GLU A 200 25.13 0.99 -0.18
CA GLU A 200 24.65 0.87 1.22
C GLU A 200 23.11 1.00 1.33
N GLY A 201 22.40 1.16 0.22
CA GLY A 201 20.93 1.31 0.23
C GLY A 201 20.42 2.39 -0.72
N ILE A 202 19.25 2.95 -0.39
CA ILE A 202 18.60 4.01 -1.16
C ILE A 202 19.36 5.33 -0.95
N LEU A 203 19.75 5.97 -2.05
CA LEU A 203 20.41 7.29 -2.06
C LEU A 203 19.41 8.41 -2.24
N ASP A 204 18.43 8.23 -3.11
CA ASP A 204 17.40 9.22 -3.42
C ASP A 204 16.08 8.54 -3.73
N VAL A 205 14.98 9.24 -3.44
CA VAL A 205 13.60 8.80 -3.68
C VAL A 205 12.82 9.93 -4.32
N SER A 206 12.38 9.72 -5.55
CA SER A 206 11.33 10.55 -6.14
C SER A 206 10.02 9.77 -6.17
N TYR A 207 8.89 10.46 -6.00
CA TYR A 207 7.59 9.83 -5.99
C TYR A 207 6.51 10.68 -6.64
N SER A 208 5.50 10.03 -7.20
CA SER A 208 4.30 10.66 -7.74
C SER A 208 3.06 9.88 -7.34
N ARG A 209 1.95 10.59 -7.09
CA ARG A 209 0.67 9.95 -6.79
C ARG A 209 0.10 9.32 -8.05
N ILE A 210 -0.55 8.16 -7.90
CA ILE A 210 -1.20 7.41 -8.97
C ILE A 210 -2.64 7.08 -8.57
N GLY A 211 -3.49 6.87 -9.58
CA GLY A 211 -4.88 6.46 -9.34
C GLY A 211 -5.78 7.60 -8.87
N ASP A 212 -5.37 8.86 -8.92
CA ASP A 212 -6.25 9.98 -8.62
C ASP A 212 -7.51 9.89 -9.51
N ARG A 213 -8.68 10.05 -8.89
CA ARG A 213 -9.90 10.24 -9.65
C ARG A 213 -9.79 11.60 -10.30
N ASP A 214 -9.87 11.66 -11.63
CA ASP A 214 -10.09 12.93 -12.30
C ASP A 214 -11.27 13.63 -11.60
N PRO A 215 -11.11 14.89 -11.19
CA PRO A 215 -12.25 15.63 -10.67
C PRO A 215 -13.28 15.72 -11.80
N ALA A 216 -14.38 14.97 -11.65
CA ALA A 216 -15.51 14.98 -12.57
C ALA A 216 -16.22 16.34 -12.51
#